data_fbb179a8cc051144582120b622c5a198
#
_entry.id   fbb179a8cc051144582120b622c5a198
#
_cell.length_a   1.000
_cell.length_b   1.000
_cell.length_c   1.000
_cell.angle_alpha   90.00
_cell.angle_beta   90.00
_cell.angle_gamma   90.00
#
_symmetry.space_group_name_H-M   'P 1'
#
loop_
_entity.id
_entity.type
_entity.pdbx_description
1 polymer ?
#
loop_
_entity_poly.entity_id
_entity_poly.type
_entity_poly.pdbx_seq_one_letter_code
_entity_poly.pdbx_strand_id
1 'polypeptide(L)'
;MGYLFTSESVSAGHPDKVADQISDAVLDNLLAFDPHSRVACETMVTTGQVIVAGEVRSNAWADLTTIVRDTVAHIGYTKADYKFDSESCGILSAIHEQSDDINRGVDRRSPEEQGAGDQGMMFGYANNETDSYMPLPLSLATDLMITLERIRREGKEMTYLRPDAKSQVTVRYDDNDRAVGIDTILVSTQHDEFITAAEAGSQQAADEQMLARIRRDVIEILIPRTIAERVHTPEIKQMLAADDIKYLVNPTGKFVIGGPNGDTGLTGRKIIVDTYGGRGAHGGGAFSGKDPSKVDRSAAYAARHIAKNIVAAGVADEILVQLSYAIGVAEPISIYVNTYGKRRVALSDGEIAEKVRTLFDLRPYAIEERLKLRTPIYTETANHGHMGHQPRFKTKTFKCKGQPDKQIEVELFTWEKLDYVDKIKAAFGL
;
A
#
# COMPACT_ATOMS: atom_id res chain seq x y z
N MET A 1 27.01 -16.18 11.86
CA MET A 1 25.80 -16.85 11.33
C MET A 1 24.82 -15.77 10.91
N GLY A 2 24.36 -15.78 9.68
CA GLY A 2 23.34 -14.83 9.23
C GLY A 2 21.96 -15.09 9.89
N TYR A 3 20.95 -14.39 9.42
CA TYR A 3 19.57 -14.49 9.92
C TYR A 3 18.57 -14.56 8.77
N LEU A 4 17.34 -14.96 9.09
CA LEU A 4 16.21 -14.95 8.17
C LEU A 4 15.30 -13.76 8.50
N PHE A 5 14.84 -13.05 7.47
CA PHE A 5 13.84 -12.01 7.60
C PHE A 5 12.71 -12.22 6.59
N THR A 6 11.47 -12.04 7.04
CA THR A 6 10.27 -12.35 6.26
C THR A 6 9.37 -11.14 6.17
N SER A 7 8.84 -10.89 4.97
CA SER A 7 7.75 -9.94 4.76
C SER A 7 6.62 -10.60 3.97
N GLU A 8 5.41 -10.07 4.13
CA GLU A 8 4.22 -10.53 3.40
C GLU A 8 3.61 -9.40 2.57
N SER A 9 2.83 -9.78 1.57
CA SER A 9 1.95 -8.89 0.82
C SER A 9 0.64 -9.60 0.51
N VAL A 10 -0.38 -8.82 0.15
CA VAL A 10 -1.70 -9.35 -0.21
C VAL A 10 -2.19 -8.73 -1.51
N SER A 11 -3.08 -9.43 -2.21
CA SER A 11 -3.69 -8.95 -3.45
C SER A 11 -4.72 -7.85 -3.20
N ALA A 12 -5.10 -7.15 -4.27
CA ALA A 12 -6.21 -6.20 -4.25
C ALA A 12 -7.54 -6.81 -3.80
N GLY A 13 -7.71 -8.12 -3.98
CA GLY A 13 -8.91 -8.85 -3.56
C GLY A 13 -8.92 -9.35 -2.11
N HIS A 14 -7.83 -9.16 -1.36
CA HIS A 14 -7.84 -9.45 0.08
C HIS A 14 -8.90 -8.58 0.80
N PRO A 15 -9.70 -9.13 1.73
CA PRO A 15 -10.81 -8.39 2.36
C PRO A 15 -10.42 -7.03 2.92
N ASP A 16 -9.31 -6.92 3.66
CA ASP A 16 -8.84 -5.64 4.20
C ASP A 16 -8.45 -4.66 3.08
N LYS A 17 -7.86 -5.14 1.98
CA LYS A 17 -7.51 -4.25 0.84
C LYS A 17 -8.73 -3.88 0.00
N VAL A 18 -9.77 -4.70 -0.04
CA VAL A 18 -11.08 -4.30 -0.59
C VAL A 18 -11.65 -3.13 0.21
N ALA A 19 -11.61 -3.20 1.54
CA ALA A 19 -12.07 -2.12 2.42
C ALA A 19 -11.25 -0.83 2.23
N ASP A 20 -9.92 -0.93 2.17
CA ASP A 20 -9.02 0.20 1.91
C ASP A 20 -9.33 0.88 0.57
N GLN A 21 -9.50 0.09 -0.49
CA GLN A 21 -9.80 0.61 -1.84
C GLN A 21 -11.16 1.32 -1.90
N ILE A 22 -12.17 0.81 -1.21
CA ILE A 22 -13.48 1.47 -1.13
C ILE A 22 -13.36 2.81 -0.40
N SER A 23 -12.68 2.84 0.75
CA SER A 23 -12.49 4.07 1.53
C SER A 23 -11.72 5.14 0.75
N ASP A 24 -10.67 4.75 0.02
CA ASP A 24 -9.91 5.68 -0.81
C ASP A 24 -10.66 6.10 -2.10
N ALA A 25 -11.52 5.24 -2.64
CA ALA A 25 -12.38 5.62 -3.76
C ALA A 25 -13.42 6.67 -3.35
N VAL A 26 -13.98 6.57 -2.13
CA VAL A 26 -14.86 7.61 -1.57
C VAL A 26 -14.09 8.92 -1.38
N LEU A 27 -12.91 8.88 -0.79
CA LEU A 27 -12.04 10.06 -0.63
C LEU A 27 -11.73 10.73 -1.97
N ASP A 28 -11.28 9.97 -2.96
CA ASP A 28 -10.93 10.50 -4.29
C ASP A 28 -12.13 11.17 -4.97
N ASN A 29 -13.32 10.57 -4.88
CA ASN A 29 -14.53 11.17 -5.45
C ASN A 29 -14.88 12.50 -4.78
N LEU A 30 -14.72 12.62 -3.47
CA LEU A 30 -14.95 13.87 -2.76
C LEU A 30 -13.93 14.94 -3.14
N LEU A 31 -12.63 14.60 -3.11
CA LEU A 31 -11.54 15.51 -3.48
C LEU A 31 -11.61 15.99 -4.94
N ALA A 32 -12.11 15.16 -5.84
CA ALA A 32 -12.26 15.52 -7.24
C ALA A 32 -13.18 16.73 -7.45
N PHE A 33 -14.23 16.90 -6.62
CA PHE A 33 -15.19 17.99 -6.73
C PHE A 33 -15.02 19.07 -5.65
N ASP A 34 -14.41 18.72 -4.51
CA ASP A 34 -14.04 19.65 -3.45
C ASP A 34 -12.66 19.28 -2.86
N PRO A 35 -11.56 19.91 -3.33
CA PRO A 35 -10.21 19.64 -2.83
C PRO A 35 -10.04 19.93 -1.32
N HIS A 36 -10.94 20.70 -0.73
CA HIS A 36 -10.91 21.03 0.70
C HIS A 36 -11.76 20.07 1.56
N SER A 37 -12.28 19.01 0.98
CA SER A 37 -13.02 17.97 1.72
C SER A 37 -12.23 17.48 2.93
N ARG A 38 -12.92 17.32 4.06
CA ARG A 38 -12.41 16.66 5.27
C ARG A 38 -13.08 15.29 5.33
N VAL A 39 -12.29 14.25 5.34
CA VAL A 39 -12.77 12.87 5.21
C VAL A 39 -12.03 11.98 6.19
N ALA A 40 -12.79 11.26 6.98
CA ALA A 40 -12.34 10.09 7.74
C ALA A 40 -13.35 8.98 7.43
N CYS A 41 -13.06 8.17 6.42
CA CYS A 41 -13.97 7.16 5.90
C CYS A 41 -13.39 5.77 6.14
N GLU A 42 -14.14 4.94 6.84
CA GLU A 42 -13.78 3.55 7.13
C GLU A 42 -14.81 2.61 6.49
N THR A 43 -14.33 1.47 6.04
CA THR A 43 -15.15 0.46 5.38
C THR A 43 -14.98 -0.88 6.07
N MET A 44 -16.08 -1.59 6.27
CA MET A 44 -16.12 -3.00 6.61
C MET A 44 -16.74 -3.78 5.45
N VAL A 45 -16.10 -4.87 5.07
CA VAL A 45 -16.62 -5.82 4.08
C VAL A 45 -16.74 -7.20 4.70
N THR A 46 -17.84 -7.91 4.41
CA THR A 46 -18.08 -9.27 4.87
C THR A 46 -18.97 -9.99 3.84
N THR A 47 -19.38 -11.22 4.11
CA THR A 47 -20.25 -11.98 3.20
C THR A 47 -21.47 -11.18 2.77
N GLY A 48 -21.53 -10.86 1.47
CA GLY A 48 -22.67 -10.18 0.86
C GLY A 48 -22.90 -8.74 1.31
N GLN A 49 -22.00 -8.11 2.09
CA GLN A 49 -22.22 -6.78 2.64
C GLN A 49 -20.99 -5.88 2.64
N VAL A 50 -21.23 -4.58 2.43
CA VAL A 50 -20.30 -3.48 2.61
C VAL A 50 -20.93 -2.44 3.54
N ILE A 51 -20.21 -2.03 4.57
CA ILE A 51 -20.61 -0.95 5.48
C ILE A 51 -19.57 0.14 5.37
N VAL A 52 -20.00 1.35 5.00
CA VAL A 52 -19.14 2.55 4.91
C VAL A 52 -19.56 3.50 6.01
N ALA A 53 -18.63 3.83 6.90
CA ALA A 53 -18.88 4.67 8.09
C ALA A 53 -17.82 5.77 8.21
N GLY A 54 -18.10 6.78 9.03
CA GLY A 54 -17.13 7.83 9.34
C GLY A 54 -17.68 9.24 9.19
N GLU A 55 -16.77 10.22 9.22
CA GLU A 55 -17.08 11.64 9.21
C GLU A 55 -16.63 12.30 7.92
N VAL A 56 -17.53 13.05 7.30
CA VAL A 56 -17.25 13.79 6.06
C VAL A 56 -17.78 15.22 6.18
N ARG A 57 -16.92 16.20 5.82
CA ARG A 57 -17.33 17.59 5.56
C ARG A 57 -16.85 17.96 4.16
N SER A 58 -17.79 18.15 3.24
CA SER A 58 -17.50 18.42 1.83
C SER A 58 -18.64 19.19 1.20
N ASN A 59 -18.33 20.04 0.22
CA ASN A 59 -19.32 20.62 -0.69
C ASN A 59 -19.65 19.68 -1.87
N ALA A 60 -18.91 18.58 -2.01
CA ALA A 60 -19.16 17.55 -3.01
C ALA A 60 -20.16 16.52 -2.48
N TRP A 61 -20.90 15.93 -3.43
CA TRP A 61 -21.78 14.78 -3.15
C TRP A 61 -21.19 13.52 -3.78
N ALA A 62 -21.10 12.46 -3.01
CA ALA A 62 -20.58 11.16 -3.46
C ALA A 62 -21.73 10.13 -3.51
N ASP A 63 -21.94 9.49 -4.67
CA ASP A 63 -22.81 8.33 -4.80
C ASP A 63 -22.09 7.08 -4.27
N LEU A 64 -22.20 6.85 -2.97
CA LEU A 64 -21.54 5.72 -2.30
C LEU A 64 -21.89 4.37 -2.93
N THR A 65 -23.14 4.18 -3.35
CA THR A 65 -23.57 2.93 -3.97
C THR A 65 -22.81 2.67 -5.27
N THR A 66 -22.74 3.65 -6.15
CA THR A 66 -22.00 3.56 -7.41
C THR A 66 -20.49 3.38 -7.15
N ILE A 67 -19.90 4.18 -6.25
CA ILE A 67 -18.47 4.11 -5.93
C ILE A 67 -18.08 2.71 -5.41
N VAL A 68 -18.87 2.16 -4.48
CA VAL A 68 -18.62 0.82 -3.92
C VAL A 68 -18.75 -0.25 -5.00
N ARG A 69 -19.80 -0.24 -5.81
CA ARG A 69 -20.02 -1.24 -6.87
C ARG A 69 -18.93 -1.20 -7.91
N ASP A 70 -18.55 -0.02 -8.39
CA ASP A 70 -17.47 0.16 -9.36
C ASP A 70 -16.13 -0.33 -8.81
N THR A 71 -15.83 -0.06 -7.55
CA THR A 71 -14.60 -0.52 -6.88
C THR A 71 -14.59 -2.04 -6.75
N VAL A 72 -15.66 -2.65 -6.26
CA VAL A 72 -15.79 -4.11 -6.11
C VAL A 72 -15.68 -4.82 -7.46
N ALA A 73 -16.35 -4.27 -8.51
CA ALA A 73 -16.24 -4.78 -9.87
C ALA A 73 -14.81 -4.66 -10.42
N HIS A 74 -14.15 -3.51 -10.21
CA HIS A 74 -12.77 -3.29 -10.63
C HIS A 74 -11.79 -4.28 -9.99
N ILE A 75 -11.97 -4.62 -8.72
CA ILE A 75 -11.18 -5.63 -8.02
C ILE A 75 -11.35 -7.02 -8.65
N GLY A 76 -12.56 -7.32 -9.16
CA GLY A 76 -12.87 -8.57 -9.84
C GLY A 76 -13.89 -9.45 -9.12
N TYR A 77 -14.57 -8.94 -8.11
CA TYR A 77 -15.70 -9.61 -7.48
C TYR A 77 -16.97 -9.34 -8.32
N THR A 78 -17.14 -10.14 -9.37
CA THR A 78 -18.19 -9.95 -10.40
C THR A 78 -19.09 -11.19 -10.58
N LYS A 79 -18.89 -12.23 -9.76
CA LYS A 79 -19.66 -13.48 -9.84
C LYS A 79 -20.41 -13.74 -8.54
N ALA A 80 -21.70 -14.07 -8.63
CA ALA A 80 -22.55 -14.40 -7.47
C ALA A 80 -21.98 -15.58 -6.64
N ASP A 81 -21.28 -16.53 -7.28
CA ASP A 81 -20.66 -17.67 -6.62
C ASP A 81 -19.59 -17.28 -5.59
N TYR A 82 -19.05 -16.06 -5.69
CA TYR A 82 -18.11 -15.53 -4.70
C TYR A 82 -18.81 -15.13 -3.39
N LYS A 83 -20.16 -15.08 -3.39
CA LYS A 83 -21.02 -14.62 -2.27
C LYS A 83 -20.65 -13.25 -1.71
N PHE A 84 -19.96 -12.50 -2.53
CA PHE A 84 -19.63 -11.09 -2.42
C PHE A 84 -19.33 -10.60 -3.84
N ASP A 85 -20.22 -9.81 -4.40
CA ASP A 85 -20.07 -9.31 -5.77
C ASP A 85 -20.63 -7.89 -5.93
N SER A 86 -20.20 -7.22 -7.00
CA SER A 86 -20.51 -5.81 -7.27
C SER A 86 -21.98 -5.52 -7.49
N GLU A 87 -22.79 -6.50 -7.94
CA GLU A 87 -24.18 -6.27 -8.27
C GLU A 87 -25.13 -6.57 -7.11
N SER A 88 -24.83 -7.64 -6.33
CA SER A 88 -25.74 -8.18 -5.33
C SER A 88 -25.39 -7.83 -3.89
N CYS A 89 -24.17 -7.39 -3.56
CA CYS A 89 -23.82 -7.05 -2.18
C CYS A 89 -24.70 -5.91 -1.64
N GLY A 90 -25.15 -6.03 -0.39
CA GLY A 90 -25.80 -4.97 0.34
C GLY A 90 -24.84 -3.86 0.69
N ILE A 91 -25.24 -2.59 0.57
CA ILE A 91 -24.42 -1.44 0.89
C ILE A 91 -25.13 -0.62 1.95
N LEU A 92 -24.48 -0.44 3.10
CA LEU A 92 -24.95 0.36 4.21
C LEU A 92 -24.05 1.58 4.38
N SER A 93 -24.66 2.75 4.60
CA SER A 93 -23.94 3.98 4.90
C SER A 93 -24.25 4.44 6.32
N ALA A 94 -23.19 4.69 7.09
CA ALA A 94 -23.22 5.34 8.41
C ALA A 94 -22.26 6.53 8.41
N ILE A 95 -22.19 7.28 7.29
CA ILE A 95 -21.43 8.52 7.19
C ILE A 95 -22.27 9.65 7.78
N HIS A 96 -21.65 10.49 8.60
CA HIS A 96 -22.25 11.69 9.19
C HIS A 96 -21.32 12.90 9.05
N GLU A 97 -21.81 14.08 9.42
CA GLU A 97 -21.03 15.31 9.36
C GLU A 97 -19.95 15.36 10.45
N GLN A 98 -18.78 15.89 10.10
CA GLN A 98 -17.66 16.03 11.05
C GLN A 98 -17.96 17.05 12.13
N SER A 99 -17.58 16.76 13.38
CA SER A 99 -17.73 17.65 14.54
C SER A 99 -16.98 18.97 14.37
N ASP A 100 -17.62 20.09 14.72
CA ASP A 100 -17.03 21.44 14.71
C ASP A 100 -15.85 21.58 15.66
N ASP A 101 -15.79 20.80 16.73
CA ASP A 101 -14.70 20.88 17.71
C ASP A 101 -13.36 20.43 17.14
N ILE A 102 -13.36 19.42 16.29
CA ILE A 102 -12.14 18.94 15.59
C ILE A 102 -11.66 20.01 14.59
N ASN A 103 -12.59 20.68 13.93
CA ASN A 103 -12.26 21.70 12.91
C ASN A 103 -11.53 22.90 13.50
N ARG A 104 -11.83 23.32 14.74
CA ARG A 104 -11.17 24.47 15.40
C ARG A 104 -9.66 24.28 15.57
N GLY A 105 -9.19 23.04 15.68
CA GLY A 105 -7.76 22.72 15.83
C GLY A 105 -7.00 22.77 14.49
N VAL A 106 -7.67 22.53 13.38
CA VAL A 106 -7.09 22.40 12.05
C VAL A 106 -7.21 23.69 11.24
N ASP A 107 -8.40 24.28 11.21
CA ASP A 107 -8.68 25.51 10.45
C ASP A 107 -8.17 26.73 11.22
N ARG A 108 -7.21 27.47 10.65
CA ARG A 108 -6.56 28.66 11.21
C ARG A 108 -6.81 29.87 10.32
N ARG A 109 -6.24 31.03 10.74
CA ARG A 109 -6.40 32.31 10.01
C ARG A 109 -5.76 32.28 8.62
N SER A 110 -4.68 31.53 8.45
CA SER A 110 -4.06 31.32 7.14
C SER A 110 -3.80 29.83 6.90
N PRO A 111 -3.74 29.36 5.64
CA PRO A 111 -3.43 27.98 5.33
C PRO A 111 -2.09 27.50 5.92
N GLU A 112 -1.08 28.37 5.98
CA GLU A 112 0.26 28.06 6.50
C GLU A 112 0.27 27.77 7.99
N GLU A 113 -0.75 28.25 8.74
CA GLU A 113 -0.94 28.01 10.15
C GLU A 113 -1.76 26.74 10.45
N GLN A 114 -2.13 25.98 9.41
CA GLN A 114 -2.89 24.74 9.57
C GLN A 114 -2.20 23.82 10.58
N GLY A 115 -2.90 23.53 11.68
CA GLY A 115 -2.44 22.59 12.69
C GLY A 115 -2.58 21.14 12.23
N ALA A 116 -1.82 20.25 12.84
CA ALA A 116 -1.98 18.81 12.64
C ALA A 116 -3.39 18.38 13.07
N GLY A 117 -4.05 17.57 12.23
CA GLY A 117 -5.41 17.09 12.49
C GLY A 117 -5.52 16.08 13.63
N ASP A 118 -4.39 15.54 14.08
CA ASP A 118 -4.29 14.65 15.23
C ASP A 118 -2.89 14.70 15.84
N GLN A 119 -2.72 14.13 17.02
CA GLN A 119 -1.42 13.77 17.57
C GLN A 119 -0.95 12.45 16.98
N GLY A 120 0.37 12.23 16.91
CA GLY A 120 0.89 10.93 16.47
C GLY A 120 2.37 10.97 16.15
N MET A 121 2.88 9.78 15.83
CA MET A 121 4.23 9.57 15.33
C MET A 121 4.14 8.80 14.00
N MET A 122 4.81 9.31 12.98
CA MET A 122 4.80 8.76 11.64
C MET A 122 6.22 8.42 11.22
N PHE A 123 6.38 7.36 10.44
CA PHE A 123 7.67 6.83 10.08
C PHE A 123 7.86 6.78 8.58
N GLY A 124 9.07 7.11 8.14
CA GLY A 124 9.58 6.85 6.82
C GLY A 124 10.81 5.95 6.91
N TYR A 125 10.93 5.01 5.99
CA TYR A 125 12.07 4.11 5.90
C TYR A 125 12.52 3.99 4.45
N ALA A 126 13.83 3.81 4.27
CA ALA A 126 14.42 3.45 2.99
C ALA A 126 15.73 2.69 3.22
N ASN A 127 16.05 1.78 2.31
CA ASN A 127 17.36 1.15 2.21
C ASN A 127 17.76 0.99 0.73
N ASN A 128 18.98 0.55 0.46
CA ASN A 128 19.51 0.40 -0.89
C ASN A 128 19.46 -1.06 -1.42
N GLU A 129 18.59 -1.90 -0.86
CA GLU A 129 18.45 -3.30 -1.30
C GLU A 129 17.79 -3.45 -2.67
N THR A 130 16.91 -2.51 -3.03
CA THR A 130 16.18 -2.52 -4.30
C THR A 130 16.20 -1.15 -4.98
N ASP A 131 15.94 -1.12 -6.28
CA ASP A 131 15.85 0.14 -7.06
C ASP A 131 14.76 1.09 -6.57
N SER A 132 13.74 0.55 -5.89
CA SER A 132 12.67 1.32 -5.28
C SER A 132 13.02 1.86 -3.89
N TYR A 133 14.19 1.49 -3.36
CA TYR A 133 14.61 1.79 -1.97
C TYR A 133 13.69 1.16 -0.91
N MET A 134 13.16 -0.01 -1.22
CA MET A 134 12.29 -0.79 -0.34
C MET A 134 13.00 -2.05 0.15
N PRO A 135 12.62 -2.59 1.33
CA PRO A 135 13.11 -3.87 1.80
C PRO A 135 12.88 -4.99 0.78
N LEU A 136 13.89 -5.77 0.46
CA LEU A 136 13.84 -6.83 -0.55
C LEU A 136 12.72 -7.84 -0.31
N PRO A 137 12.47 -8.38 0.91
CA PRO A 137 11.41 -9.36 1.13
C PRO A 137 10.02 -8.81 0.81
N LEU A 138 9.73 -7.55 1.19
CA LEU A 138 8.46 -6.91 0.88
C LEU A 138 8.32 -6.61 -0.60
N SER A 139 9.38 -6.09 -1.24
CA SER A 139 9.38 -5.81 -2.67
C SER A 139 9.01 -7.06 -3.48
N LEU A 140 9.67 -8.19 -3.19
CA LEU A 140 9.40 -9.46 -3.87
C LEU A 140 7.99 -10.00 -3.58
N ALA A 141 7.54 -9.92 -2.33
CA ALA A 141 6.18 -10.34 -1.98
C ALA A 141 5.13 -9.51 -2.72
N THR A 142 5.32 -8.19 -2.80
CA THR A 142 4.42 -7.29 -3.53
C THR A 142 4.46 -7.54 -5.04
N ASP A 143 5.64 -7.74 -5.61
CA ASP A 143 5.80 -8.02 -7.04
C ASP A 143 5.11 -9.32 -7.46
N LEU A 144 5.14 -10.36 -6.61
CA LEU A 144 4.36 -11.59 -6.83
C LEU A 144 2.85 -11.29 -6.89
N MET A 145 2.32 -10.47 -6.00
CA MET A 145 0.89 -10.14 -5.99
C MET A 145 0.47 -9.28 -7.18
N ILE A 146 1.29 -8.30 -7.59
CA ILE A 146 1.05 -7.48 -8.78
C ILE A 146 1.03 -8.38 -10.04
N THR A 147 1.98 -9.30 -10.16
CA THR A 147 2.07 -10.21 -11.30
C THR A 147 0.90 -11.19 -11.31
N LEU A 148 0.53 -11.77 -10.16
CA LEU A 148 -0.61 -12.67 -10.05
C LEU A 148 -1.93 -12.00 -10.45
N GLU A 149 -2.14 -10.75 -9.99
CA GLU A 149 -3.31 -9.97 -10.39
C GLU A 149 -3.34 -9.70 -11.90
N ARG A 150 -2.19 -9.39 -12.51
CA ARG A 150 -2.09 -9.18 -13.95
C ARG A 150 -2.45 -10.46 -14.71
N ILE A 151 -1.89 -11.62 -14.32
CA ILE A 151 -2.22 -12.93 -14.92
C ILE A 151 -3.73 -13.18 -14.84
N ARG A 152 -4.33 -12.95 -13.68
CA ARG A 152 -5.78 -13.11 -13.49
C ARG A 152 -6.59 -12.20 -14.41
N ARG A 153 -6.21 -10.92 -14.55
CA ARG A 153 -6.91 -9.94 -15.39
C ARG A 153 -6.77 -10.22 -16.88
N GLU A 154 -5.64 -10.76 -17.30
CA GLU A 154 -5.42 -11.18 -18.70
C GLU A 154 -6.26 -12.39 -19.09
N GLY A 155 -6.58 -13.27 -18.15
CA GLY A 155 -7.46 -14.43 -18.35
C GLY A 155 -6.94 -15.44 -19.36
N LYS A 156 -5.63 -15.50 -19.60
CA LYS A 156 -4.99 -16.41 -20.58
C LYS A 156 -4.33 -17.61 -19.92
N GLU A 157 -3.60 -17.35 -18.86
CA GLU A 157 -2.92 -18.32 -18.02
C GLU A 157 -3.57 -18.37 -16.65
N MET A 158 -3.44 -19.49 -15.92
CA MET A 158 -4.02 -19.66 -14.56
C MET A 158 -5.47 -19.13 -14.47
N THR A 159 -6.31 -19.50 -15.46
CA THR A 159 -7.67 -18.96 -15.63
C THR A 159 -8.63 -19.24 -14.47
N TYR A 160 -8.23 -20.12 -13.55
CA TYR A 160 -8.93 -20.47 -12.33
C TYR A 160 -8.73 -19.48 -11.19
N LEU A 161 -7.87 -18.44 -11.34
CA LEU A 161 -7.56 -17.49 -10.27
C LEU A 161 -8.78 -16.65 -9.90
N ARG A 162 -9.01 -16.50 -8.58
CA ARG A 162 -9.95 -15.55 -7.99
C ARG A 162 -9.22 -14.36 -7.38
N PRO A 163 -9.92 -13.29 -6.96
CA PRO A 163 -9.27 -12.04 -6.56
C PRO A 163 -8.40 -12.11 -5.30
N ASP A 164 -8.71 -12.98 -4.33
CA ASP A 164 -8.00 -13.03 -3.05
C ASP A 164 -6.71 -13.85 -3.13
N ALA A 165 -5.61 -13.28 -2.66
CA ALA A 165 -4.34 -13.98 -2.55
C ALA A 165 -3.42 -13.31 -1.53
N LYS A 166 -2.43 -14.09 -1.05
CA LYS A 166 -1.36 -13.65 -0.16
C LYS A 166 -0.03 -14.22 -0.64
N SER A 167 1.03 -13.46 -0.40
CA SER A 167 2.40 -13.91 -0.60
C SER A 167 3.25 -13.62 0.62
N GLN A 168 4.29 -14.41 0.80
CA GLN A 168 5.30 -14.20 1.84
C GLN A 168 6.65 -14.62 1.28
N VAL A 169 7.67 -13.79 1.50
CA VAL A 169 9.04 -14.07 1.06
C VAL A 169 9.97 -13.96 2.25
N THR A 170 10.78 -15.02 2.44
CA THR A 170 11.82 -15.10 3.46
C THR A 170 13.17 -14.99 2.77
N VAL A 171 13.98 -14.01 3.17
CA VAL A 171 15.30 -13.74 2.64
C VAL A 171 16.36 -14.12 3.68
N ARG A 172 17.46 -14.73 3.23
CA ARG A 172 18.65 -14.99 4.03
C ARG A 172 19.58 -13.78 3.99
N TYR A 173 20.00 -13.31 5.14
CA TYR A 173 20.94 -12.21 5.32
C TYR A 173 22.22 -12.72 5.99
N ASP A 174 23.36 -12.14 5.64
CA ASP A 174 24.63 -12.37 6.33
C ASP A 174 24.76 -11.51 7.62
N ASP A 175 25.87 -11.66 8.35
CA ASP A 175 26.13 -10.89 9.57
C ASP A 175 26.38 -9.38 9.30
N ASN A 176 26.44 -8.94 8.04
CA ASN A 176 26.58 -7.55 7.61
C ASN A 176 25.26 -6.98 7.03
N ASP A 177 24.13 -7.63 7.30
CA ASP A 177 22.81 -7.26 6.78
C ASP A 177 22.73 -7.24 5.25
N ARG A 178 23.47 -8.08 4.53
CA ARG A 178 23.39 -8.23 3.08
C ARG A 178 22.52 -9.42 2.76
N ALA A 179 21.58 -9.23 1.85
CA ALA A 179 20.81 -10.33 1.29
C ALA A 179 21.73 -11.27 0.51
N VAL A 180 21.71 -12.56 0.85
CA VAL A 180 22.58 -13.59 0.26
C VAL A 180 21.80 -14.72 -0.40
N GLY A 181 20.48 -14.77 -0.27
CA GLY A 181 19.63 -15.76 -0.93
C GLY A 181 18.18 -15.69 -0.48
N ILE A 182 17.32 -16.35 -1.24
CA ILE A 182 15.90 -16.56 -0.88
C ILE A 182 15.79 -17.91 -0.20
N ASP A 183 15.12 -17.95 0.96
CA ASP A 183 14.89 -19.20 1.70
C ASP A 183 13.53 -19.82 1.33
N THR A 184 12.46 -19.04 1.45
CA THR A 184 11.09 -19.53 1.24
C THR A 184 10.26 -18.51 0.47
N ILE A 185 9.48 -18.99 -0.49
CA ILE A 185 8.41 -18.25 -1.16
C ILE A 185 7.10 -18.98 -0.87
N LEU A 186 6.16 -18.29 -0.21
CA LEU A 186 4.81 -18.75 0.03
C LEU A 186 3.83 -17.97 -0.83
N VAL A 187 2.92 -18.67 -1.51
CA VAL A 187 1.78 -18.08 -2.24
C VAL A 187 0.52 -18.84 -1.86
N SER A 188 -0.47 -18.13 -1.33
CA SER A 188 -1.82 -18.65 -1.14
C SER A 188 -2.75 -17.86 -2.05
N THR A 189 -3.42 -18.56 -2.98
CA THR A 189 -4.32 -17.93 -3.94
C THR A 189 -5.68 -18.60 -3.96
N GLN A 190 -6.73 -17.79 -3.93
CA GLN A 190 -8.11 -18.25 -4.14
C GLN A 190 -8.28 -18.71 -5.59
N HIS A 191 -9.03 -19.80 -5.79
CA HIS A 191 -9.23 -20.41 -7.10
C HIS A 191 -10.63 -20.96 -7.28
N ASP A 192 -11.06 -21.15 -8.52
CA ASP A 192 -12.28 -21.89 -8.87
C ASP A 192 -12.08 -23.39 -8.58
N GLU A 193 -13.16 -24.12 -8.44
CA GLU A 193 -13.15 -25.59 -8.50
C GLU A 193 -13.12 -25.99 -9.99
N PHE A 194 -11.91 -26.10 -10.57
CA PHE A 194 -11.69 -26.30 -12.01
C PHE A 194 -11.43 -27.77 -12.40
N ILE A 195 -11.42 -28.69 -11.42
CA ILE A 195 -11.43 -30.14 -11.61
C ILE A 195 -12.54 -30.69 -10.73
N THR A 196 -13.47 -31.42 -11.32
CA THR A 196 -14.61 -31.99 -10.61
C THR A 196 -14.31 -33.38 -10.04
N ALA A 197 -15.06 -33.76 -9.00
CA ALA A 197 -14.98 -35.13 -8.45
C ALA A 197 -15.31 -36.21 -9.51
N ALA A 198 -16.21 -35.90 -10.47
CA ALA A 198 -16.56 -36.81 -11.55
C ALA A 198 -15.39 -37.04 -12.53
N GLU A 199 -14.62 -36.02 -12.83
CA GLU A 199 -13.43 -36.11 -13.70
C GLU A 199 -12.27 -36.83 -13.00
N ALA A 200 -12.06 -36.57 -11.71
CA ALA A 200 -10.93 -37.12 -10.95
C ALA A 200 -11.24 -38.49 -10.28
N GLY A 201 -12.49 -38.91 -10.25
CA GLY A 201 -12.96 -40.13 -9.59
C GLY A 201 -13.32 -39.96 -8.12
N SER A 202 -12.88 -38.91 -7.46
CA SER A 202 -13.29 -38.54 -6.10
C SER A 202 -13.00 -37.06 -5.82
N GLN A 203 -13.64 -36.49 -4.77
CA GLN A 203 -13.36 -35.12 -4.37
C GLN A 203 -11.92 -34.95 -3.89
N GLN A 204 -11.39 -35.90 -3.13
CA GLN A 204 -10.00 -35.87 -2.68
C GLN A 204 -9.02 -35.85 -3.85
N ALA A 205 -9.23 -36.71 -4.86
CA ALA A 205 -8.38 -36.74 -6.05
C ALA A 205 -8.48 -35.42 -6.86
N ALA A 206 -9.68 -34.83 -6.97
CA ALA A 206 -9.88 -33.54 -7.60
C ALA A 206 -9.09 -32.43 -6.86
N ASP A 207 -9.19 -32.37 -5.55
CA ASP A 207 -8.50 -31.38 -4.71
C ASP A 207 -6.97 -31.53 -4.84
N GLU A 208 -6.43 -32.75 -4.80
CA GLU A 208 -5.00 -33.05 -4.98
C GLU A 208 -4.49 -32.64 -6.36
N GLN A 209 -5.25 -32.93 -7.42
CA GLN A 209 -4.89 -32.54 -8.80
C GLN A 209 -4.92 -31.01 -8.99
N MET A 210 -5.93 -30.32 -8.44
CA MET A 210 -5.99 -28.86 -8.47
C MET A 210 -4.79 -28.23 -7.75
N LEU A 211 -4.45 -28.70 -6.56
CA LEU A 211 -3.30 -28.20 -5.79
C LEU A 211 -1.98 -28.44 -6.52
N ALA A 212 -1.79 -29.64 -7.07
CA ALA A 212 -0.61 -29.97 -7.89
C ALA A 212 -0.48 -29.04 -9.11
N ARG A 213 -1.59 -28.73 -9.79
CA ARG A 213 -1.63 -27.80 -10.90
C ARG A 213 -1.29 -26.38 -10.47
N ILE A 214 -1.93 -25.87 -9.39
CA ILE A 214 -1.67 -24.51 -8.88
C ILE A 214 -0.20 -24.38 -8.47
N ARG A 215 0.36 -25.38 -7.77
CA ARG A 215 1.77 -25.39 -7.37
C ARG A 215 2.70 -25.30 -8.59
N ARG A 216 2.46 -26.11 -9.61
CA ARG A 216 3.25 -26.09 -10.85
C ARG A 216 3.16 -24.70 -11.52
N ASP A 217 1.96 -24.18 -11.70
CA ASP A 217 1.73 -22.91 -12.39
C ASP A 217 2.34 -21.72 -11.61
N VAL A 218 2.36 -21.74 -10.27
CA VAL A 218 3.09 -20.75 -9.46
C VAL A 218 4.59 -20.81 -9.74
N ILE A 219 5.18 -22.02 -9.80
CA ILE A 219 6.63 -22.19 -9.99
C ILE A 219 7.03 -21.92 -11.46
N GLU A 220 6.22 -22.36 -12.42
CA GLU A 220 6.59 -22.34 -13.85
C GLU A 220 6.06 -21.10 -14.60
N ILE A 221 5.05 -20.40 -14.07
CA ILE A 221 4.44 -19.22 -14.70
C ILE A 221 4.62 -17.98 -13.84
N LEU A 222 4.05 -17.96 -12.61
CA LEU A 222 4.04 -16.75 -11.78
C LEU A 222 5.45 -16.24 -11.45
N ILE A 223 6.31 -17.11 -10.91
CA ILE A 223 7.65 -16.72 -10.47
C ILE A 223 8.53 -16.27 -11.64
N PRO A 224 8.67 -17.04 -12.75
CA PRO A 224 9.45 -16.60 -13.90
C PRO A 224 8.95 -15.30 -14.51
N ARG A 225 7.63 -15.11 -14.57
CA ARG A 225 7.03 -13.89 -15.09
C ARG A 225 7.29 -12.70 -14.15
N THR A 226 7.23 -12.90 -12.84
CA THR A 226 7.62 -11.87 -11.86
C THR A 226 9.08 -11.46 -12.03
N ILE A 227 9.99 -12.43 -12.18
CA ILE A 227 11.42 -12.17 -12.41
C ILE A 227 11.64 -11.38 -13.70
N ALA A 228 10.96 -11.75 -14.78
CA ALA A 228 11.12 -11.10 -16.07
C ALA A 228 10.61 -9.66 -16.10
N GLU A 229 9.47 -9.39 -15.44
CA GLU A 229 8.74 -8.13 -15.57
C GLU A 229 9.05 -7.13 -14.45
N ARG A 230 9.44 -7.60 -13.26
CA ARG A 230 9.51 -6.79 -12.05
C ARG A 230 10.89 -6.72 -11.40
N VAL A 231 11.72 -7.74 -11.56
CA VAL A 231 13.05 -7.79 -10.96
C VAL A 231 14.08 -7.32 -11.98
N HIS A 232 14.78 -6.24 -11.69
CA HIS A 232 15.77 -5.66 -12.63
C HIS A 232 17.23 -5.93 -12.18
N THR A 233 17.46 -6.03 -10.88
CA THR A 233 18.79 -6.25 -10.28
C THR A 233 19.30 -7.67 -10.56
N PRO A 234 20.48 -7.85 -11.23
CA PRO A 234 21.01 -9.16 -11.58
C PRO A 234 21.22 -10.09 -10.40
N GLU A 235 21.70 -9.56 -9.26
CA GLU A 235 21.96 -10.31 -8.03
C GLU A 235 20.65 -10.89 -7.47
N ILE A 236 19.56 -10.14 -7.49
CA ILE A 236 18.24 -10.60 -7.04
C ILE A 236 17.71 -11.69 -7.99
N LYS A 237 17.91 -11.54 -9.30
CA LYS A 237 17.56 -12.59 -10.28
C LYS A 237 18.30 -13.89 -10.02
N GLN A 238 19.59 -13.80 -9.70
CA GLN A 238 20.40 -14.96 -9.35
C GLN A 238 19.91 -15.64 -8.07
N MET A 239 19.54 -14.86 -7.03
CA MET A 239 18.96 -15.41 -5.80
C MET A 239 17.64 -16.15 -6.06
N LEU A 240 16.79 -15.62 -6.96
CA LEU A 240 15.50 -16.22 -7.33
C LEU A 240 15.64 -17.43 -8.26
N ALA A 241 16.79 -17.62 -8.91
CA ALA A 241 17.07 -18.77 -9.76
C ALA A 241 17.73 -19.94 -9.01
N ALA A 242 17.93 -19.83 -7.68
CA ALA A 242 18.56 -20.88 -6.89
C ALA A 242 17.63 -22.09 -6.69
N ASP A 243 18.21 -23.30 -6.75
CA ASP A 243 17.45 -24.56 -6.65
C ASP A 243 17.02 -24.92 -5.22
N ASP A 244 17.56 -24.23 -4.20
CA ASP A 244 17.33 -24.51 -2.78
C ASP A 244 16.16 -23.72 -2.18
N ILE A 245 15.40 -22.99 -3.00
CA ILE A 245 14.22 -22.23 -2.54
C ILE A 245 13.08 -23.19 -2.18
N LYS A 246 12.54 -23.01 -0.97
CA LYS A 246 11.35 -23.72 -0.54
C LYS A 246 10.10 -23.03 -1.03
N TYR A 247 9.32 -23.72 -1.88
CA TYR A 247 8.02 -23.24 -2.35
C TYR A 247 6.88 -23.81 -1.54
N LEU A 248 6.07 -22.95 -0.92
CA LEU A 248 4.85 -23.29 -0.21
C LEU A 248 3.67 -22.68 -0.99
N VAL A 249 2.81 -23.53 -1.55
CA VAL A 249 1.67 -23.08 -2.36
C VAL A 249 0.41 -23.68 -1.79
N ASN A 250 -0.57 -22.85 -1.40
CA ASN A 250 -1.82 -23.25 -0.73
C ASN A 250 -1.58 -24.35 0.33
N PRO A 251 -0.72 -24.12 1.34
CA PRO A 251 -0.29 -25.21 2.25
C PRO A 251 -1.40 -25.80 3.12
N THR A 252 -2.54 -25.11 3.25
CA THR A 252 -3.73 -25.58 3.98
C THR A 252 -4.68 -26.41 3.12
N GLY A 253 -4.39 -26.58 1.82
CA GLY A 253 -5.26 -27.26 0.87
C GLY A 253 -5.99 -26.30 -0.06
N LYS A 254 -7.14 -26.71 -0.61
CA LYS A 254 -7.91 -25.89 -1.53
C LYS A 254 -8.37 -24.58 -0.90
N PHE A 255 -8.36 -23.51 -1.71
CA PHE A 255 -8.74 -22.18 -1.28
C PHE A 255 -9.83 -21.61 -2.23
N VAL A 256 -11.02 -22.15 -2.15
CA VAL A 256 -12.19 -21.75 -2.95
C VAL A 256 -12.98 -20.66 -2.23
N ILE A 257 -13.19 -20.82 -0.90
CA ILE A 257 -13.84 -19.82 -0.07
C ILE A 257 -12.78 -18.81 0.36
N GLY A 258 -12.92 -17.56 -0.09
CA GLY A 258 -11.99 -16.49 0.20
C GLY A 258 -12.64 -15.12 -0.07
N GLY A 259 -11.83 -14.06 -0.01
CA GLY A 259 -12.32 -12.71 -0.07
C GLY A 259 -13.26 -12.39 1.11
N PRO A 260 -14.14 -11.38 0.99
CA PRO A 260 -15.07 -11.00 2.06
C PRO A 260 -16.05 -12.11 2.50
N ASN A 261 -16.22 -13.16 1.68
CA ASN A 261 -17.00 -14.34 2.09
C ASN A 261 -16.21 -15.28 3.03
N GLY A 262 -14.88 -15.28 2.94
CA GLY A 262 -14.02 -16.11 3.79
C GLY A 262 -13.67 -15.43 5.10
N ASP A 263 -13.41 -14.14 5.07
CA ASP A 263 -12.99 -13.34 6.24
C ASP A 263 -13.48 -11.89 6.11
N THR A 264 -13.79 -11.28 7.25
CA THR A 264 -14.20 -9.87 7.29
C THR A 264 -13.00 -8.95 7.11
N GLY A 265 -13.13 -7.98 6.20
CA GLY A 265 -12.13 -6.94 5.97
C GLY A 265 -12.51 -5.61 6.60
N LEU A 266 -11.51 -4.87 7.03
CA LEU A 266 -11.64 -3.52 7.59
C LEU A 266 -10.54 -2.60 7.06
N THR A 267 -10.87 -1.33 6.86
CA THR A 267 -9.89 -0.30 6.52
C THR A 267 -8.79 -0.22 7.58
N GLY A 268 -7.52 -0.15 7.13
CA GLY A 268 -6.38 0.06 8.01
C GLY A 268 -5.89 -1.18 8.76
N ARG A 269 -6.22 -2.40 8.32
CA ARG A 269 -5.74 -3.66 8.93
C ARG A 269 -4.54 -4.30 8.21
N LYS A 270 -4.01 -3.64 7.16
CA LYS A 270 -2.81 -4.11 6.42
C LYS A 270 -1.70 -3.06 6.42
N ILE A 271 -1.60 -2.28 7.49
CA ILE A 271 -0.68 -1.14 7.63
C ILE A 271 0.80 -1.51 7.46
N ILE A 272 1.20 -2.73 7.78
CA ILE A 272 2.57 -3.21 7.58
C ILE A 272 2.84 -3.53 6.11
N VAL A 273 1.86 -4.11 5.39
CA VAL A 273 1.91 -4.29 3.93
C VAL A 273 1.91 -2.93 3.22
N ASP A 274 1.16 -1.97 3.74
CA ASP A 274 1.08 -0.61 3.20
C ASP A 274 2.40 0.17 3.31
N THR A 275 3.31 -0.25 4.19
CA THR A 275 4.54 0.47 4.49
C THR A 275 5.80 -0.33 4.17
N TYR A 276 6.45 -0.97 5.15
CA TYR A 276 7.82 -1.50 4.97
C TYR A 276 7.97 -2.98 5.33
N GLY A 277 6.86 -3.73 5.43
CA GLY A 277 6.90 -5.19 5.66
C GLY A 277 7.55 -5.61 6.98
N GLY A 278 7.52 -4.72 7.99
CA GLY A 278 8.12 -4.98 9.31
C GLY A 278 9.60 -4.58 9.44
N ARG A 279 10.28 -4.16 8.37
CA ARG A 279 11.67 -3.68 8.45
C ARG A 279 11.76 -2.28 9.06
N GLY A 280 10.85 -1.38 8.70
CA GLY A 280 10.70 -0.06 9.31
C GLY A 280 9.61 -0.07 10.40
N ALA A 281 9.74 0.82 11.39
CA ALA A 281 8.71 1.04 12.40
C ALA A 281 7.43 1.63 11.77
N HIS A 282 6.31 1.50 12.49
CA HIS A 282 5.01 2.06 12.12
C HIS A 282 4.36 2.74 13.31
N GLY A 283 3.69 3.88 13.10
CA GLY A 283 3.05 4.66 14.17
C GLY A 283 1.67 4.13 14.59
N GLY A 284 1.10 3.18 13.84
CA GLY A 284 -0.20 2.57 14.11
C GLY A 284 -1.38 3.21 13.37
N GLY A 285 -1.24 4.40 12.80
CA GLY A 285 -2.30 5.09 12.05
C GLY A 285 -2.55 4.48 10.68
N ALA A 286 -3.82 4.19 10.36
CA ALA A 286 -4.24 3.81 9.02
C ALA A 286 -4.11 4.97 8.04
N PHE A 287 -3.90 4.69 6.74
CA PHE A 287 -3.81 5.70 5.67
C PHE A 287 -5.12 5.85 4.92
N SER A 288 -5.66 4.73 4.40
CA SER A 288 -6.83 4.74 3.54
C SER A 288 -8.05 5.39 4.19
N GLY A 289 -8.82 6.12 3.41
CA GLY A 289 -10.01 6.85 3.85
C GLY A 289 -9.76 8.19 4.54
N LYS A 290 -8.50 8.56 4.79
CA LYS A 290 -8.11 9.81 5.44
C LYS A 290 -7.68 10.87 4.43
N ASP A 291 -8.27 12.07 4.49
CA ASP A 291 -7.80 13.24 3.74
C ASP A 291 -6.43 13.73 4.25
N PRO A 292 -5.68 14.53 3.46
CA PRO A 292 -4.30 14.87 3.78
C PRO A 292 -4.10 15.76 5.02
N SER A 293 -5.14 16.33 5.62
CA SER A 293 -5.02 17.03 6.91
C SER A 293 -4.71 16.09 8.07
N LYS A 294 -4.96 14.79 7.89
CA LYS A 294 -4.61 13.75 8.85
C LYS A 294 -3.14 13.40 8.67
N VAL A 295 -2.32 13.84 9.62
CA VAL A 295 -0.85 13.64 9.60
C VAL A 295 -0.44 12.17 9.61
N ASP A 296 -1.28 11.26 10.09
CA ASP A 296 -1.07 9.82 9.98
C ASP A 296 -0.71 9.41 8.56
N ARG A 297 -1.36 10.02 7.55
CA ARG A 297 -1.11 9.76 6.13
C ARG A 297 -0.10 10.73 5.55
N SER A 298 -0.33 12.02 5.64
CA SER A 298 0.50 13.05 4.97
C SER A 298 1.93 13.08 5.50
N ALA A 299 2.13 13.01 6.80
CA ALA A 299 3.47 13.01 7.38
C ALA A 299 4.20 11.67 7.21
N ALA A 300 3.49 10.53 7.13
CA ALA A 300 4.10 9.26 6.76
C ALA A 300 4.65 9.30 5.31
N TYR A 301 3.92 9.90 4.37
CA TYR A 301 4.40 10.12 3.02
C TYR A 301 5.58 11.09 2.97
N ALA A 302 5.55 12.19 3.75
CA ALA A 302 6.68 13.10 3.87
C ALA A 302 7.91 12.42 4.46
N ALA A 303 7.75 11.61 5.50
CA ALA A 303 8.84 10.85 6.10
C ALA A 303 9.45 9.84 5.12
N ARG A 304 8.62 9.17 4.28
CA ARG A 304 9.11 8.30 3.19
C ARG A 304 9.88 9.10 2.14
N HIS A 305 9.38 10.24 1.71
CA HIS A 305 10.07 11.12 0.75
C HIS A 305 11.45 11.54 1.25
N ILE A 306 11.55 11.91 2.53
CA ILE A 306 12.81 12.26 3.17
C ILE A 306 13.76 11.07 3.19
N ALA A 307 13.32 9.92 3.72
CA ALA A 307 14.14 8.72 3.86
C ALA A 307 14.70 8.25 2.52
N LYS A 308 13.85 8.20 1.49
CA LYS A 308 14.22 7.78 0.14
C LYS A 308 15.27 8.71 -0.48
N ASN A 309 15.07 10.02 -0.40
CA ASN A 309 15.99 11.01 -0.95
C ASN A 309 17.35 11.02 -0.22
N ILE A 310 17.37 10.78 1.11
CA ILE A 310 18.60 10.68 1.88
C ILE A 310 19.43 9.46 1.45
N VAL A 311 18.83 8.28 1.29
CA VAL A 311 19.52 7.08 0.81
C VAL A 311 19.98 7.28 -0.63
N ALA A 312 19.14 7.79 -1.50
CA ALA A 312 19.47 8.07 -2.90
C ALA A 312 20.59 9.11 -3.05
N ALA A 313 20.71 10.08 -2.13
CA ALA A 313 21.81 11.03 -2.09
C ALA A 313 23.13 10.43 -1.60
N GLY A 314 23.13 9.22 -1.05
CA GLY A 314 24.33 8.55 -0.54
C GLY A 314 24.73 8.97 0.87
N VAL A 315 23.84 9.56 1.66
CA VAL A 315 24.08 9.93 3.06
C VAL A 315 24.14 8.68 3.97
N ALA A 316 23.30 7.70 3.68
CA ALA A 316 23.27 6.42 4.39
C ALA A 316 22.77 5.29 3.45
N ASP A 317 23.12 4.03 3.77
CA ASP A 317 22.59 2.85 3.07
C ASP A 317 21.22 2.43 3.56
N GLU A 318 20.86 2.82 4.78
CA GLU A 318 19.60 2.52 5.44
C GLU A 318 19.25 3.66 6.39
N ILE A 319 17.98 4.05 6.43
CA ILE A 319 17.52 5.12 7.32
C ILE A 319 16.06 4.93 7.75
N LEU A 320 15.80 5.21 9.01
CA LEU A 320 14.47 5.43 9.56
C LEU A 320 14.33 6.91 9.95
N VAL A 321 13.25 7.53 9.54
CA VAL A 321 12.87 8.91 9.91
C VAL A 321 11.55 8.85 10.65
N GLN A 322 11.50 9.43 11.85
CA GLN A 322 10.26 9.62 12.62
C GLN A 322 9.92 11.11 12.64
N LEU A 323 8.68 11.42 12.36
CA LEU A 323 8.06 12.73 12.59
C LEU A 323 6.97 12.58 13.65
N SER A 324 6.86 13.53 14.58
CA SER A 324 5.77 13.51 15.56
C SER A 324 5.08 14.87 15.65
N TYR A 325 3.77 14.84 15.86
CA TYR A 325 2.92 16.03 15.92
C TYR A 325 2.03 16.02 17.16
N ALA A 326 1.65 17.22 17.62
CA ALA A 326 0.54 17.42 18.54
C ALA A 326 -0.67 17.97 17.77
N ILE A 327 -1.86 17.56 18.18
CA ILE A 327 -3.10 18.07 17.58
C ILE A 327 -3.16 19.60 17.63
N GLY A 328 -3.52 20.21 16.51
CA GLY A 328 -3.65 21.67 16.40
C GLY A 328 -2.33 22.45 16.33
N VAL A 329 -1.16 21.79 16.34
CA VAL A 329 0.17 22.41 16.21
C VAL A 329 0.71 22.16 14.81
N ALA A 330 1.19 23.21 14.14
CA ALA A 330 1.71 23.10 12.76
C ALA A 330 3.12 22.51 12.73
N GLU A 331 4.01 22.93 13.61
CA GLU A 331 5.38 22.44 13.64
C GLU A 331 5.45 21.01 14.24
N PRO A 332 6.28 20.11 13.69
CA PRO A 332 6.51 18.82 14.32
C PRO A 332 7.17 19.00 15.71
N ILE A 333 6.71 18.22 16.69
CA ILE A 333 7.28 18.22 18.04
C ILE A 333 8.72 17.69 18.01
N SER A 334 8.97 16.63 17.23
CA SER A 334 10.29 16.03 17.08
C SER A 334 10.51 15.46 15.70
N ILE A 335 11.79 15.44 15.32
CA ILE A 335 12.32 14.73 14.17
C ILE A 335 13.41 13.80 14.71
N TYR A 336 13.24 12.50 14.49
CA TYR A 336 14.24 11.49 14.87
C TYR A 336 14.73 10.77 13.64
N VAL A 337 16.04 10.52 13.60
CA VAL A 337 16.71 9.77 12.52
C VAL A 337 17.49 8.64 13.15
N ASN A 338 17.46 7.48 12.51
CA ASN A 338 18.32 6.34 12.82
C ASN A 338 18.85 5.73 11.51
N THR A 339 20.17 5.77 11.33
CA THR A 339 20.85 5.18 10.18
C THR A 339 21.30 3.74 10.43
N TYR A 340 20.97 3.15 11.59
CA TYR A 340 21.41 1.81 12.00
C TYR A 340 22.93 1.61 11.94
N GLY A 341 23.69 2.72 12.06
CA GLY A 341 25.15 2.71 11.93
C GLY A 341 25.65 2.64 10.49
N LYS A 342 24.76 2.69 9.47
CA LYS A 342 25.09 2.58 8.03
C LYS A 342 25.20 3.96 7.35
N ARG A 343 25.48 5.02 8.10
CA ARG A 343 25.74 6.35 7.52
C ARG A 343 27.05 6.36 6.75
N ARG A 344 27.12 7.13 5.69
CA ARG A 344 28.29 7.33 4.83
C ARG A 344 28.92 8.72 4.99
N VAL A 345 28.38 9.52 5.92
CA VAL A 345 28.86 10.85 6.27
C VAL A 345 29.38 10.88 7.70
N ALA A 346 30.21 11.86 8.05
CA ALA A 346 30.78 12.00 9.39
C ALA A 346 29.76 12.50 10.44
N LEU A 347 28.62 13.01 9.99
CA LEU A 347 27.57 13.56 10.86
C LEU A 347 26.87 12.44 11.65
N SER A 348 26.52 12.73 12.90
CA SER A 348 25.68 11.87 13.73
C SER A 348 24.23 11.88 13.23
N ASP A 349 23.42 10.89 13.68
CA ASP A 349 22.01 10.82 13.33
C ASP A 349 21.22 12.07 13.79
N GLY A 350 21.60 12.66 14.94
CA GLY A 350 21.04 13.92 15.42
C GLY A 350 21.36 15.12 14.51
N GLU A 351 22.60 15.21 14.01
CA GLU A 351 22.98 16.27 13.05
C GLU A 351 22.31 16.07 11.69
N ILE A 352 22.07 14.82 11.27
CA ILE A 352 21.27 14.51 10.07
C ILE A 352 19.82 14.99 10.29
N ALA A 353 19.24 14.75 11.46
CA ALA A 353 17.88 15.21 11.80
C ALA A 353 17.75 16.75 11.74
N GLU A 354 18.77 17.50 12.21
CA GLU A 354 18.76 18.98 12.10
C GLU A 354 18.88 19.46 10.64
N LYS A 355 19.64 18.77 9.81
CA LYS A 355 19.67 19.06 8.37
C LYS A 355 18.32 18.76 7.71
N VAL A 356 17.64 17.68 8.09
CA VAL A 356 16.28 17.39 7.62
C VAL A 356 15.32 18.53 7.98
N ARG A 357 15.37 19.02 9.22
CA ARG A 357 14.56 20.18 9.68
C ARG A 357 14.78 21.43 8.81
N THR A 358 16.02 21.65 8.38
CA THR A 358 16.37 22.84 7.56
C THR A 358 15.96 22.68 6.10
N LEU A 359 16.04 21.46 5.56
CA LEU A 359 15.80 21.18 4.14
C LEU A 359 14.32 21.02 3.80
N PHE A 360 13.50 20.58 4.75
CA PHE A 360 12.10 20.22 4.52
C PHE A 360 11.18 21.03 5.46
N ASP A 361 10.28 21.79 4.86
CA ASP A 361 9.15 22.34 5.61
C ASP A 361 8.18 21.20 5.93
N LEU A 362 8.01 20.90 7.20
CA LEU A 362 7.25 19.75 7.70
C LEU A 362 5.90 20.14 8.31
N ARG A 363 5.49 21.41 8.15
CA ARG A 363 4.13 21.82 8.51
C ARG A 363 3.11 21.09 7.61
N PRO A 364 1.94 20.68 8.15
CA PRO A 364 0.94 19.92 7.37
C PRO A 364 0.61 20.55 6.02
N TYR A 365 0.34 21.85 5.98
CA TYR A 365 0.08 22.59 4.74
C TYR A 365 1.23 22.46 3.72
N ALA A 366 2.46 22.65 4.17
CA ALA A 366 3.63 22.58 3.29
C ALA A 366 3.86 21.16 2.74
N ILE A 367 3.52 20.13 3.51
CA ILE A 367 3.54 18.72 3.05
C ILE A 367 2.46 18.52 1.98
N GLU A 368 1.23 18.98 2.23
CA GLU A 368 0.12 18.85 1.29
C GLU A 368 0.44 19.49 -0.07
N GLU A 369 0.99 20.71 -0.06
CA GLU A 369 1.38 21.44 -1.28
C GLU A 369 2.55 20.75 -2.01
N ARG A 370 3.63 20.42 -1.29
CA ARG A 370 4.82 19.80 -1.87
C ARG A 370 4.50 18.46 -2.53
N LEU A 371 3.67 17.64 -1.89
CA LEU A 371 3.32 16.32 -2.36
C LEU A 371 1.99 16.29 -3.15
N LYS A 372 1.36 17.45 -3.38
CA LYS A 372 0.09 17.59 -4.14
C LYS A 372 -1.05 16.72 -3.58
N LEU A 373 -1.15 16.61 -2.27
CA LEU A 373 -2.04 15.66 -1.62
C LEU A 373 -3.53 16.04 -1.68
N ARG A 374 -3.88 17.28 -2.06
CA ARG A 374 -5.27 17.71 -2.25
C ARG A 374 -5.87 17.28 -3.61
N THR A 375 -5.20 16.37 -4.30
CA THR A 375 -5.67 15.79 -5.57
C THR A 375 -6.15 14.35 -5.37
N PRO A 376 -7.05 13.84 -6.24
CA PRO A 376 -7.63 12.50 -6.08
C PRO A 376 -6.67 11.39 -6.55
N ILE A 377 -5.64 11.10 -5.74
CA ILE A 377 -4.52 10.19 -6.03
C ILE A 377 -4.55 8.90 -5.21
N TYR A 378 -5.58 8.67 -4.41
CA TYR A 378 -5.52 7.71 -3.32
C TYR A 378 -6.00 6.30 -3.67
N THR A 379 -6.93 6.13 -4.60
CA THR A 379 -7.42 4.80 -5.01
C THR A 379 -6.29 3.88 -5.46
N GLU A 380 -5.27 4.42 -6.15
CA GLU A 380 -4.12 3.65 -6.65
C GLU A 380 -3.13 3.26 -5.56
N THR A 381 -3.19 3.88 -4.38
CA THR A 381 -2.29 3.54 -3.27
C THR A 381 -2.77 2.34 -2.46
N ALA A 382 -4.08 2.08 -2.51
CA ALA A 382 -4.73 1.18 -1.58
C ALA A 382 -4.62 -0.31 -1.94
N ASN A 383 -4.12 -0.72 -3.11
CA ASN A 383 -4.17 -2.12 -3.52
C ASN A 383 -2.87 -2.91 -3.27
N HIS A 384 -1.69 -2.37 -3.53
CA HIS A 384 -0.40 -3.06 -3.39
C HIS A 384 0.59 -2.32 -2.48
N GLY A 385 0.07 -1.67 -1.43
CA GLY A 385 0.84 -0.82 -0.52
C GLY A 385 1.02 0.60 -1.05
N HIS A 386 1.49 1.48 -0.17
CA HIS A 386 1.61 2.92 -0.44
C HIS A 386 3.02 3.34 -0.85
N MET A 387 4.02 2.48 -0.62
CA MET A 387 5.44 2.81 -0.80
C MET A 387 6.09 1.96 -1.90
N GLY A 388 7.19 2.46 -2.49
CA GLY A 388 7.99 1.72 -3.47
C GLY A 388 7.51 1.79 -4.91
N HIS A 389 6.48 2.56 -5.20
CA HIS A 389 5.95 2.72 -6.56
C HIS A 389 6.70 3.80 -7.35
N GLN A 390 6.60 3.73 -8.68
CA GLN A 390 7.15 4.76 -9.56
C GLN A 390 6.16 5.93 -9.69
N PRO A 391 6.61 7.18 -9.50
CA PRO A 391 5.81 8.36 -9.81
C PRO A 391 5.35 8.36 -11.27
N ARG A 392 4.07 8.67 -11.52
CA ARG A 392 3.53 8.71 -12.87
C ARG A 392 2.30 9.59 -12.97
N PHE A 393 2.03 10.12 -14.15
CA PHE A 393 0.79 10.82 -14.44
C PHE A 393 -0.32 9.83 -14.85
N LYS A 394 -1.54 10.15 -14.46
CA LYS A 394 -2.74 9.41 -14.83
C LYS A 394 -3.92 10.36 -14.98
N THR A 395 -4.70 10.23 -16.06
CA THR A 395 -6.01 10.90 -16.18
C THR A 395 -7.07 10.02 -15.53
N LYS A 396 -7.81 10.59 -14.58
CA LYS A 396 -8.93 9.92 -13.87
C LYS A 396 -10.24 10.63 -14.22
N THR A 397 -11.31 9.86 -14.32
CA THR A 397 -12.65 10.37 -14.58
C THR A 397 -13.52 10.17 -13.35
N PHE A 398 -14.15 11.23 -12.88
CA PHE A 398 -15.05 11.23 -11.73
C PHE A 398 -16.44 11.64 -12.12
N LYS A 399 -17.44 11.00 -11.50
CA LYS A 399 -18.85 11.24 -11.75
C LYS A 399 -19.51 11.77 -10.49
N CYS A 400 -20.34 12.81 -10.66
CA CYS A 400 -21.18 13.34 -9.61
C CYS A 400 -22.60 13.56 -10.17
N LYS A 401 -23.61 13.07 -9.46
CA LYS A 401 -24.99 13.17 -9.91
C LYS A 401 -25.39 14.63 -10.13
N GLY A 402 -25.89 14.93 -11.34
CA GLY A 402 -26.32 16.28 -11.71
C GLY A 402 -25.19 17.22 -12.15
N GLN A 403 -23.96 16.73 -12.26
CA GLN A 403 -22.82 17.47 -12.79
C GLN A 403 -22.20 16.72 -13.98
N PRO A 404 -21.52 17.42 -14.91
CA PRO A 404 -20.75 16.77 -15.96
C PRO A 404 -19.62 15.92 -15.38
N ASP A 405 -19.27 14.83 -16.06
CA ASP A 405 -18.09 14.04 -15.74
C ASP A 405 -16.83 14.92 -15.71
N LYS A 406 -16.02 14.80 -14.67
CA LYS A 406 -14.82 15.58 -14.48
C LYS A 406 -13.57 14.73 -14.76
N GLN A 407 -12.79 15.11 -15.74
CA GLN A 407 -11.49 14.51 -16.01
C GLN A 407 -10.38 15.33 -15.34
N ILE A 408 -9.53 14.66 -14.58
CA ILE A 408 -8.42 15.29 -13.85
C ILE A 408 -7.14 14.49 -14.15
N GLU A 409 -6.11 15.18 -14.65
CA GLU A 409 -4.77 14.62 -14.69
C GLU A 409 -4.12 14.78 -13.32
N VAL A 410 -3.66 13.67 -12.73
CA VAL A 410 -3.04 13.63 -11.42
C VAL A 410 -1.64 13.02 -11.50
N GLU A 411 -0.75 13.45 -10.61
CA GLU A 411 0.58 12.86 -10.42
C GLU A 411 0.53 11.90 -9.22
N LEU A 412 0.62 10.60 -9.50
CA LEU A 412 0.57 9.54 -8.49
C LEU A 412 1.92 9.33 -7.82
N PHE A 413 1.93 8.95 -6.55
CA PHE A 413 3.10 8.58 -5.75
C PHE A 413 4.17 9.69 -5.69
N THR A 414 3.75 10.91 -5.49
CA THR A 414 4.63 12.10 -5.45
C THR A 414 5.70 12.01 -4.36
N TRP A 415 5.44 11.30 -3.26
CA TRP A 415 6.39 11.03 -2.18
C TRP A 415 7.50 10.05 -2.55
N GLU A 416 7.42 9.39 -3.70
CA GLU A 416 8.47 8.51 -4.22
C GLU A 416 9.44 9.24 -5.17
N LYS A 417 9.28 10.55 -5.41
CA LYS A 417 10.18 11.35 -6.25
C LYS A 417 11.55 11.51 -5.61
N LEU A 418 12.58 11.60 -6.47
CA LEU A 418 13.98 11.84 -6.08
C LEU A 418 14.39 13.31 -6.36
N ASP A 419 13.48 14.23 -6.11
CA ASP A 419 13.62 15.65 -6.45
C ASP A 419 14.36 16.49 -5.39
N TYR A 420 14.79 15.89 -4.28
CA TYR A 420 15.62 16.51 -3.25
C TYR A 420 17.06 15.99 -3.22
N VAL A 421 17.43 15.03 -4.06
CA VAL A 421 18.77 14.40 -4.05
C VAL A 421 19.88 15.44 -4.17
N ASP A 422 19.81 16.36 -5.15
CA ASP A 422 20.86 17.37 -5.37
C ASP A 422 20.94 18.37 -4.21
N LYS A 423 19.79 18.78 -3.67
CA LYS A 423 19.73 19.66 -2.49
C LYS A 423 20.37 19.00 -1.26
N ILE A 424 20.09 17.71 -1.07
CA ILE A 424 20.67 16.93 0.04
C ILE A 424 22.18 16.80 -0.18
N LYS A 425 22.64 16.42 -1.36
CA LYS A 425 24.08 16.34 -1.65
C LYS A 425 24.78 17.66 -1.34
N ALA A 426 24.25 18.78 -1.82
CA ALA A 426 24.82 20.10 -1.53
C ALA A 426 24.87 20.42 -0.03
N ALA A 427 23.78 20.10 0.71
CA ALA A 427 23.72 20.34 2.16
C ALA A 427 24.66 19.45 2.97
N PHE A 428 24.98 18.26 2.49
CA PHE A 428 25.86 17.29 3.16
C PHE A 428 27.29 17.31 2.65
N GLY A 429 27.60 18.08 1.59
CA GLY A 429 28.93 18.18 1.01
C GLY A 429 29.34 16.94 0.21
N LEU A 430 28.40 16.27 -0.45
CA LEU A 430 28.57 15.06 -1.27
C LEU A 430 28.64 15.39 -2.76
#